data_2a81f7bcfc0c3f0168bf42212a4e68a0
#
_entry.id   2a81f7bcfc0c3f0168bf42212a4e68a0
#
_cell.length_a   1.000
_cell.length_b   1.000
_cell.length_c   1.000
_cell.angle_alpha   90.00
_cell.angle_beta   90.00
_cell.angle_gamma   90.00
#
_symmetry.space_group_name_H-M   'P 1'
#
loop_
_entity.id
_entity.type
_entity.pdbx_description
1 polymer ?
#
loop_
_entity_poly.entity_id
_entity_poly.type
_entity_poly.pdbx_seq_one_letter_code
_entity_poly.pdbx_strand_id
1 'polypeptide(L)'
;MPTRKATGTKASARSAVKSVSAKKAPAKRAPAKKAPARRPPAKRASAAGQKAAARSRGDRILAIDIGGTGLKAAVIDADGQIKSERVRVPTPHPCTPDQLVDALATLVEPLLVQHHPARISIGFPGVVRNNRVLTAPHLGDEGWRGVPLAAMLAGRLGGLPVRMINDAEVQGLAAIEGRGIEFVLTLGTGAGTALFRDGELMPHLELAHHPVSKGRAYDEYIGDAARAKAGDKRWNKRVEKIIGILAALVNYDKLWIGGGNAARLTFDLPANVAAVSNAAGIEGGAKLWHSRSMRE
;
A
#
# COMPACT_ATOMS: atom_id res chain seq x y z
N MET A 1 -59.08 9.68 13.74
CA MET A 1 -60.35 8.92 13.66
C MET A 1 -60.66 8.56 12.22
N PRO A 2 -61.34 7.50 11.97
CA PRO A 2 -60.93 6.10 12.15
C PRO A 2 -60.98 5.38 10.77
N THR A 3 -60.67 4.15 10.53
CA THR A 3 -60.97 2.83 11.04
C THR A 3 -60.36 1.80 10.09
N ARG A 4 -59.72 0.75 10.61
CA ARG A 4 -60.19 -0.64 10.69
C ARG A 4 -60.60 -1.28 9.35
N LYS A 5 -60.21 -2.47 9.01
CA LYS A 5 -60.17 -3.83 9.60
C LYS A 5 -59.52 -4.76 8.58
N ALA A 6 -58.69 -5.69 8.93
CA ALA A 6 -58.87 -7.01 9.51
C ALA A 6 -59.54 -8.03 8.59
N THR A 7 -58.98 -9.14 8.59
CA THR A 7 -59.29 -10.57 8.78
C THR A 7 -58.85 -11.38 7.59
N GLY A 8 -58.27 -12.49 7.70
CA GLY A 8 -58.36 -13.70 8.50
C GLY A 8 -58.35 -14.85 7.48
N THR A 9 -57.93 -15.97 7.60
CA THR A 9 -58.11 -17.12 8.43
C THR A 9 -57.54 -18.36 7.74
N LYS A 10 -56.78 -19.14 8.46
CA LYS A 10 -56.79 -20.60 8.67
C LYS A 10 -57.26 -21.58 7.58
N ALA A 11 -56.46 -22.65 7.43
CA ALA A 11 -56.80 -24.07 7.74
C ALA A 11 -55.72 -24.96 7.12
N SER A 12 -55.02 -25.79 7.81
CA SER A 12 -55.31 -27.01 8.54
C SER A 12 -55.54 -28.25 7.67
N ALA A 13 -54.80 -29.23 8.02
CA ALA A 13 -55.11 -30.65 8.16
C ALA A 13 -54.38 -31.63 7.23
N ARG A 14 -53.70 -32.48 7.89
CA ARG A 14 -53.82 -33.93 8.17
C ARG A 14 -53.14 -34.86 7.16
N SER A 15 -52.11 -35.52 7.63
CA SER A 15 -52.05 -36.89 8.17
C SER A 15 -52.51 -38.02 7.21
N ALA A 16 -51.57 -38.89 6.89
CA ALA A 16 -51.87 -40.32 6.74
C ALA A 16 -50.62 -41.16 6.96
N VAL A 17 -50.68 -41.92 8.02
CA VAL A 17 -49.82 -43.04 8.41
C VAL A 17 -50.24 -44.25 7.60
N LYS A 18 -49.29 -45.05 7.10
CA LYS A 18 -49.55 -46.52 6.88
C LYS A 18 -48.28 -47.31 7.18
N SER A 19 -48.55 -48.34 7.91
CA SER A 19 -47.68 -49.27 8.63
C SER A 19 -47.28 -50.50 7.78
N VAL A 20 -46.17 -51.07 8.22
CA VAL A 20 -45.86 -52.52 8.38
C VAL A 20 -45.54 -53.34 7.16
N SER A 21 -44.35 -53.90 7.13
CA SER A 21 -44.15 -55.32 7.18
C SER A 21 -42.68 -55.71 7.46
N ALA A 22 -42.52 -56.50 8.49
CA ALA A 22 -41.24 -57.12 8.92
C ALA A 22 -40.91 -58.36 8.06
N LYS A 23 -39.67 -58.54 7.69
CA LYS A 23 -39.11 -59.85 7.27
C LYS A 23 -37.75 -60.06 7.89
N LYS A 24 -37.62 -61.27 8.46
CA LYS A 24 -36.49 -61.87 9.18
C LYS A 24 -35.16 -61.83 8.43
N ALA A 25 -34.12 -61.63 9.23
CA ALA A 25 -32.72 -61.75 8.86
C ALA A 25 -32.21 -63.18 8.79
N PRO A 26 -31.12 -63.41 8.07
CA PRO A 26 -30.21 -64.53 8.40
C PRO A 26 -28.92 -64.02 9.01
N ALA A 27 -28.38 -64.83 9.89
CA ALA A 27 -27.18 -64.62 10.70
C ALA A 27 -25.91 -64.42 9.87
N LYS A 28 -25.03 -63.58 10.35
CA LYS A 28 -23.81 -63.34 9.71
C LYS A 28 -22.56 -63.41 10.52
N ARG A 29 -21.55 -63.93 9.87
CA ARG A 29 -20.14 -64.08 10.30
C ARG A 29 -19.53 -62.74 10.77
N ALA A 30 -18.72 -62.80 11.82
CA ALA A 30 -17.87 -61.73 12.28
C ALA A 30 -16.76 -61.41 11.29
N PRO A 31 -16.46 -60.14 10.98
CA PRO A 31 -15.34 -59.78 10.17
C PRO A 31 -14.02 -59.66 10.97
N ALA A 32 -12.96 -60.13 10.31
CA ALA A 32 -11.59 -60.09 10.85
C ALA A 32 -11.11 -58.69 11.19
N LYS A 33 -10.41 -58.54 12.30
CA LYS A 33 -9.69 -57.34 12.73
C LYS A 33 -8.63 -56.95 11.66
N LYS A 34 -8.85 -55.84 10.95
CA LYS A 34 -7.81 -55.20 10.13
C LYS A 34 -6.79 -54.51 11.05
N ALA A 35 -5.52 -54.83 10.85
CA ALA A 35 -4.39 -54.16 11.47
C ALA A 35 -4.40 -52.63 11.12
N PRO A 36 -3.91 -51.74 12.04
CA PRO A 36 -3.86 -50.33 11.77
C PRO A 36 -2.86 -50.03 10.60
N ALA A 37 -3.34 -49.29 9.60
CA ALA A 37 -2.51 -48.82 8.50
C ALA A 37 -1.37 -47.94 9.07
N ARG A 38 -0.13 -48.30 8.76
CA ARG A 38 1.06 -47.45 9.05
C ARG A 38 0.89 -46.12 8.29
N ARG A 39 0.87 -45.00 9.04
CA ARG A 39 1.00 -43.69 8.47
C ARG A 39 2.29 -43.59 7.63
N PRO A 40 2.24 -43.08 6.42
CA PRO A 40 3.45 -42.79 5.67
C PRO A 40 4.33 -41.80 6.44
N PRO A 41 5.67 -41.96 6.41
CA PRO A 41 6.56 -41.03 7.08
C PRO A 41 6.41 -39.63 6.43
N ALA A 42 6.21 -38.62 7.27
CA ALA A 42 6.23 -37.24 6.82
C ALA A 42 7.53 -36.97 6.04
N LYS A 43 7.40 -36.58 4.77
CA LYS A 43 8.54 -36.20 3.94
C LYS A 43 9.28 -35.06 4.63
N ARG A 44 10.44 -35.33 5.23
CA ARG A 44 11.36 -34.28 5.68
C ARG A 44 11.71 -33.42 4.46
N ALA A 45 11.39 -32.13 4.56
CA ALA A 45 11.83 -31.16 3.55
C ALA A 45 13.35 -31.27 3.39
N SER A 46 13.83 -31.38 2.15
CA SER A 46 15.25 -31.48 1.87
C SER A 46 16.00 -30.26 2.39
N ALA A 47 17.27 -30.42 2.77
CA ALA A 47 18.12 -29.31 3.24
C ALA A 47 18.20 -28.14 2.22
N ALA A 48 18.06 -28.45 0.93
CA ALA A 48 17.94 -27.45 -0.13
C ALA A 48 16.63 -26.64 -0.02
N GLY A 49 15.50 -27.30 0.28
CA GLY A 49 14.22 -26.64 0.49
C GLY A 49 14.21 -25.77 1.76
N GLN A 50 14.89 -26.21 2.81
CA GLN A 50 15.05 -25.42 4.05
C GLN A 50 15.97 -24.21 3.83
N LYS A 51 17.07 -24.33 3.06
CA LYS A 51 17.93 -23.21 2.67
C LYS A 51 17.22 -22.22 1.74
N ALA A 52 16.41 -22.70 0.80
CA ALA A 52 15.59 -21.84 -0.07
C ALA A 52 14.52 -21.09 0.72
N ALA A 53 13.83 -21.76 1.65
CA ALA A 53 12.86 -21.13 2.54
C ALA A 53 13.51 -20.12 3.52
N ALA A 54 14.72 -20.39 4.01
CA ALA A 54 15.49 -19.47 4.83
C ALA A 54 15.96 -18.24 4.05
N ARG A 55 16.44 -18.42 2.80
CA ARG A 55 16.78 -17.31 1.89
C ARG A 55 15.55 -16.45 1.57
N SER A 56 14.41 -17.06 1.23
CA SER A 56 13.18 -16.32 0.94
C SER A 56 12.64 -15.53 2.14
N ARG A 57 12.94 -15.93 3.37
CA ARG A 57 12.62 -15.16 4.58
C ARG A 57 13.56 -13.98 4.79
N GLY A 58 14.86 -14.14 4.51
CA GLY A 58 15.86 -13.07 4.62
C GLY A 58 15.69 -11.93 3.60
N ASP A 59 14.90 -12.16 2.54
CA ASP A 59 14.65 -11.17 1.47
C ASP A 59 13.33 -10.42 1.64
N ARG A 60 12.52 -10.73 2.68
CA ARG A 60 11.24 -10.06 2.92
C ARG A 60 11.44 -8.66 3.49
N ILE A 61 10.64 -7.74 2.99
CA ILE A 61 10.65 -6.32 3.34
C ILE A 61 9.28 -5.95 3.86
N LEU A 62 9.18 -5.34 5.03
CA LEU A 62 7.98 -4.67 5.48
C LEU A 62 7.91 -3.31 4.78
N ALA A 63 7.01 -3.13 3.83
CA ALA A 63 6.77 -1.88 3.15
C ALA A 63 5.62 -1.12 3.83
N ILE A 64 5.87 0.13 4.19
CA ILE A 64 4.93 1.03 4.87
C ILE A 64 4.72 2.27 3.99
N ASP A 65 3.47 2.60 3.72
CA ASP A 65 3.03 3.81 3.04
C ASP A 65 2.29 4.70 4.05
N ILE A 66 2.92 5.79 4.46
CA ILE A 66 2.35 6.76 5.39
C ILE A 66 1.68 7.84 4.54
N GLY A 67 0.36 7.93 4.63
CA GLY A 67 -0.40 8.99 3.98
C GLY A 67 -1.05 9.93 4.99
N GLY A 68 -1.40 11.14 4.58
CA GLY A 68 -2.10 12.10 5.43
C GLY A 68 -3.46 11.61 5.94
N THR A 69 -4.10 10.65 5.27
CA THR A 69 -5.43 10.11 5.64
C THR A 69 -5.42 8.64 6.01
N GLY A 70 -4.31 7.93 5.84
CA GLY A 70 -4.27 6.49 6.15
C GLY A 70 -2.86 5.93 6.10
N LEU A 71 -2.59 5.05 7.03
CA LEU A 71 -1.37 4.26 7.15
C LEU A 71 -1.63 2.91 6.50
N LYS A 72 -0.73 2.45 5.64
CA LYS A 72 -0.84 1.17 4.95
C LYS A 72 0.46 0.40 5.08
N ALA A 73 0.38 -0.92 5.17
CA ALA A 73 1.55 -1.77 5.17
C ALA A 73 1.28 -3.11 4.50
N ALA A 74 2.33 -3.71 3.96
CA ALA A 74 2.35 -5.08 3.49
C ALA A 74 3.78 -5.63 3.53
N VAL A 75 3.92 -6.94 3.52
CA VAL A 75 5.21 -7.59 3.30
C VAL A 75 5.39 -7.86 1.81
N ILE A 76 6.54 -7.47 1.28
CA ILE A 76 6.95 -7.70 -0.11
C ILE A 76 8.23 -8.54 -0.16
N ASP A 77 8.52 -9.11 -1.30
CA ASP A 77 9.83 -9.72 -1.58
C ASP A 77 10.82 -8.71 -2.22
N ALA A 78 12.00 -9.19 -2.57
CA ALA A 78 13.03 -8.36 -3.18
C ALA A 78 12.64 -7.79 -4.56
N ASP A 79 11.69 -8.42 -5.24
CA ASP A 79 11.16 -7.97 -6.54
C ASP A 79 9.95 -7.02 -6.39
N GLY A 80 9.56 -6.68 -5.16
CA GLY A 80 8.41 -5.83 -4.86
C GLY A 80 7.06 -6.54 -4.87
N GLN A 81 7.03 -7.87 -5.05
CA GLN A 81 5.80 -8.64 -5.07
C GLN A 81 5.22 -8.78 -3.67
N ILE A 82 3.93 -8.50 -3.52
CA ILE A 82 3.21 -8.57 -2.23
C ILE A 82 3.09 -10.04 -1.79
N LYS A 83 3.48 -10.31 -0.54
CA LYS A 83 3.50 -11.65 0.09
C LYS A 83 2.61 -11.76 1.33
N SER A 84 1.89 -10.71 1.67
CA SER A 84 0.93 -10.67 2.79
C SER A 84 -0.37 -10.01 2.35
N GLU A 85 -1.36 -10.00 3.23
CA GLU A 85 -2.46 -9.06 3.12
C GLU A 85 -1.96 -7.61 3.25
N ARG A 86 -2.67 -6.68 2.62
CA ARG A 86 -2.47 -5.23 2.83
C ARG A 86 -3.28 -4.81 4.03
N VAL A 87 -2.61 -4.34 5.07
CA VAL A 87 -3.27 -3.78 6.25
C VAL A 87 -3.38 -2.27 6.15
N ARG A 88 -4.44 -1.69 6.72
CA ARG A 88 -4.69 -0.26 6.69
C ARG A 88 -5.41 0.20 7.95
N VAL A 89 -5.02 1.40 8.46
CA VAL A 89 -5.76 2.15 9.48
C VAL A 89 -5.80 3.63 9.10
N PRO A 90 -6.75 4.42 9.61
CA PRO A 90 -6.71 5.88 9.48
C PRO A 90 -5.45 6.45 10.11
N THR A 91 -4.89 7.52 9.53
CA THR A 91 -3.83 8.30 10.17
C THR A 91 -4.42 9.03 11.37
N PRO A 92 -3.78 8.98 12.56
CA PRO A 92 -4.22 9.78 13.71
C PRO A 92 -4.23 11.28 13.39
N HIS A 93 -5.17 12.02 13.93
CA HIS A 93 -5.21 13.49 13.85
C HIS A 93 -5.62 14.08 15.19
N PRO A 94 -4.79 14.96 15.81
CA PRO A 94 -3.44 15.34 15.38
C PRO A 94 -2.49 14.14 15.37
N CYS A 95 -1.40 14.21 14.59
CA CYS A 95 -0.44 13.14 14.46
C CYS A 95 0.95 13.59 14.90
N THR A 96 1.32 13.33 16.14
CA THR A 96 2.69 13.52 16.62
C THR A 96 3.59 12.36 16.17
N PRO A 97 4.93 12.52 16.18
CA PRO A 97 5.85 11.42 15.88
C PRO A 97 5.61 10.16 16.72
N ASP A 98 5.38 10.31 18.03
CA ASP A 98 5.15 9.17 18.93
C ASP A 98 3.82 8.48 18.64
N GLN A 99 2.75 9.24 18.40
CA GLN A 99 1.45 8.68 17.99
C GLN A 99 1.55 7.92 16.67
N LEU A 100 2.34 8.42 15.71
CA LEU A 100 2.57 7.70 14.45
C LEU A 100 3.32 6.39 14.68
N VAL A 101 4.39 6.42 15.48
CA VAL A 101 5.18 5.22 15.81
C VAL A 101 4.32 4.15 16.48
N ASP A 102 3.49 4.52 17.45
CA ASP A 102 2.60 3.58 18.15
C ASP A 102 1.50 3.02 17.22
N ALA A 103 0.90 3.88 16.40
CA ALA A 103 -0.10 3.45 15.43
C ALA A 103 0.49 2.47 14.40
N LEU A 104 1.69 2.76 13.88
CA LEU A 104 2.40 1.88 12.97
C LEU A 104 2.81 0.58 13.64
N ALA A 105 3.34 0.62 14.87
CA ALA A 105 3.71 -0.60 15.59
C ALA A 105 2.52 -1.54 15.75
N THR A 106 1.37 -1.01 16.17
CA THR A 106 0.12 -1.78 16.29
C THR A 106 -0.33 -2.35 14.95
N LEU A 107 -0.28 -1.54 13.89
CA LEU A 107 -0.69 -1.94 12.54
C LEU A 107 0.14 -3.11 11.99
N VAL A 108 1.46 -3.06 12.20
CA VAL A 108 2.38 -4.01 11.55
C VAL A 108 2.72 -5.23 12.39
N GLU A 109 2.36 -5.27 13.68
CA GLU A 109 2.65 -6.39 14.59
C GLU A 109 2.25 -7.75 14.01
N PRO A 110 1.03 -7.96 13.46
CA PRO A 110 0.65 -9.24 12.85
C PRO A 110 1.55 -9.63 11.67
N LEU A 111 1.96 -8.64 10.86
CA LEU A 111 2.84 -8.86 9.72
C LEU A 111 4.26 -9.26 10.15
N LEU A 112 4.79 -8.64 11.21
CA LEU A 112 6.10 -8.98 11.78
C LEU A 112 6.11 -10.42 12.30
N VAL A 113 5.09 -10.79 13.06
CA VAL A 113 4.96 -12.14 13.66
C VAL A 113 4.79 -13.21 12.59
N GLN A 114 3.96 -12.98 11.59
CA GLN A 114 3.63 -13.98 10.58
C GLN A 114 4.70 -14.12 9.49
N HIS A 115 5.31 -13.02 9.08
CA HIS A 115 6.16 -13.00 7.88
C HIS A 115 7.66 -12.84 8.16
N HIS A 116 8.06 -12.41 9.36
CA HIS A 116 9.45 -12.20 9.76
C HIS A 116 10.27 -11.43 8.73
N PRO A 117 9.90 -10.18 8.37
CA PRO A 117 10.68 -9.38 7.43
C PRO A 117 12.05 -9.07 8.00
N ALA A 118 13.06 -8.92 7.12
CA ALA A 118 14.43 -8.63 7.51
C ALA A 118 14.75 -7.13 7.56
N ARG A 119 13.88 -6.28 6.98
CA ARG A 119 14.10 -4.83 6.85
C ARG A 119 12.78 -4.11 6.59
N ILE A 120 12.80 -2.78 6.74
CA ILE A 120 11.61 -1.94 6.63
C ILE A 120 11.86 -0.83 5.61
N SER A 121 10.93 -0.64 4.67
CA SER A 121 10.89 0.47 3.72
C SER A 121 9.71 1.37 4.03
N ILE A 122 9.92 2.69 4.03
CA ILE A 122 8.88 3.66 4.39
C ILE A 122 8.78 4.74 3.31
N GLY A 123 7.56 4.97 2.80
CA GLY A 123 7.15 6.18 2.09
C GLY A 123 6.52 7.16 3.08
N PHE A 124 7.03 8.38 3.16
CA PHE A 124 6.61 9.42 4.09
C PHE A 124 6.02 10.64 3.36
N PRO A 125 4.89 11.23 3.80
CA PRO A 125 4.22 12.34 3.12
C PRO A 125 4.86 13.69 3.47
N GLY A 126 6.10 13.89 3.07
CA GLY A 126 6.87 15.10 3.32
C GLY A 126 8.33 14.94 2.94
N VAL A 127 9.13 15.97 3.19
CA VAL A 127 10.56 15.96 2.87
C VAL A 127 11.32 15.12 3.87
N VAL A 128 12.05 14.13 3.37
CA VAL A 128 12.93 13.25 4.15
C VAL A 128 14.36 13.43 3.68
N ARG A 129 15.29 13.53 4.62
CA ARG A 129 16.74 13.56 4.34
C ARG A 129 17.49 12.78 5.43
N ASN A 130 18.36 11.88 5.02
CA ASN A 130 19.15 11.04 5.94
C ASN A 130 18.28 10.33 6.99
N ASN A 131 17.18 9.74 6.55
CA ASN A 131 16.18 9.06 7.40
C ASN A 131 15.55 9.95 8.50
N ARG A 132 15.64 11.29 8.34
CA ARG A 132 14.99 12.29 9.21
C ARG A 132 13.92 13.04 8.47
N VAL A 133 12.83 13.34 9.14
CA VAL A 133 11.75 14.18 8.62
C VAL A 133 12.19 15.64 8.67
N LEU A 134 11.99 16.38 7.57
CA LEU A 134 12.20 17.83 7.53
C LEU A 134 10.87 18.60 7.54
N THR A 135 9.85 18.09 6.85
CA THR A 135 8.48 18.64 6.83
C THR A 135 7.46 17.52 6.89
N ALA A 136 6.27 17.80 7.43
CA ALA A 136 5.15 16.86 7.50
C ALA A 136 3.80 17.58 7.33
N PRO A 137 3.55 18.27 6.20
CA PRO A 137 2.42 19.18 6.06
C PRO A 137 1.06 18.51 6.24
N HIS A 138 0.95 17.22 5.90
CA HIS A 138 -0.28 16.45 6.03
C HIS A 138 -0.46 15.77 7.40
N LEU A 139 0.53 15.91 8.31
CA LEU A 139 0.49 15.35 9.67
C LEU A 139 0.45 16.41 10.76
N GLY A 140 0.44 17.72 10.37
CA GLY A 140 0.35 18.84 11.30
C GLY A 140 1.67 19.55 11.58
N ASP A 141 2.70 19.33 10.81
CA ASP A 141 4.03 19.99 10.75
C ASP A 141 4.74 20.31 12.08
N GLU A 142 4.01 20.59 13.17
CA GLU A 142 4.56 20.83 14.48
C GLU A 142 5.26 19.60 15.06
N GLY A 143 6.49 19.81 15.55
CA GLY A 143 7.28 18.75 16.19
C GLY A 143 7.92 17.74 15.23
N TRP A 144 7.72 17.86 13.92
CA TRP A 144 8.25 16.91 12.95
C TRP A 144 9.67 17.22 12.48
N ARG A 145 10.06 18.49 12.49
CA ARG A 145 11.35 18.92 11.94
C ARG A 145 12.54 18.28 12.65
N GLY A 146 13.35 17.54 11.92
CA GLY A 146 14.53 16.85 12.43
C GLY A 146 14.27 15.53 13.14
N VAL A 147 13.01 15.07 13.21
CA VAL A 147 12.63 13.81 13.85
C VAL A 147 13.34 12.64 13.19
N PRO A 148 14.08 11.80 13.96
CA PRO A 148 14.75 10.61 13.44
C PRO A 148 13.77 9.42 13.34
N LEU A 149 12.68 9.59 12.59
CA LEU A 149 11.56 8.65 12.56
C LEU A 149 11.99 7.22 12.21
N ALA A 150 12.93 7.06 11.28
CA ALA A 150 13.45 5.74 10.93
C ALA A 150 14.11 5.04 12.13
N ALA A 151 14.89 5.78 12.93
CA ALA A 151 15.52 5.22 14.14
C ALA A 151 14.48 4.91 15.24
N MET A 152 13.46 5.77 15.41
CA MET A 152 12.37 5.51 16.36
C MET A 152 11.61 4.23 15.99
N LEU A 153 11.27 4.06 14.71
CA LEU A 153 10.62 2.85 14.22
C LEU A 153 11.52 1.61 14.30
N ALA A 154 12.82 1.74 13.99
CA ALA A 154 13.76 0.64 14.17
C ALA A 154 13.78 0.16 15.64
N GLY A 155 13.89 1.08 16.60
CA GLY A 155 13.84 0.76 18.03
C GLY A 155 12.54 0.10 18.47
N ARG A 156 11.41 0.59 17.95
CA ARG A 156 10.06 0.09 18.32
C ARG A 156 9.72 -1.26 17.68
N LEU A 157 10.33 -1.58 16.53
CA LEU A 157 10.02 -2.76 15.72
C LEU A 157 11.14 -3.82 15.73
N GLY A 158 11.85 -3.95 16.85
CA GLY A 158 12.82 -5.04 17.07
C GLY A 158 14.20 -4.84 16.44
N GLY A 159 14.60 -3.59 16.18
CA GLY A 159 15.93 -3.26 15.68
C GLY A 159 16.14 -3.54 14.19
N LEU A 160 15.07 -3.75 13.43
CA LEU A 160 15.17 -3.97 11.99
C LEU A 160 15.74 -2.75 11.27
N PRO A 161 16.61 -2.93 10.26
CA PRO A 161 17.05 -1.83 9.41
C PRO A 161 15.89 -1.12 8.74
N VAL A 162 15.86 0.22 8.81
CA VAL A 162 14.82 1.06 8.22
C VAL A 162 15.41 2.00 7.19
N ARG A 163 14.79 2.10 6.01
CA ARG A 163 15.03 3.17 5.03
C ARG A 163 13.75 3.92 4.77
N MET A 164 13.85 5.23 4.72
CA MET A 164 12.70 6.13 4.56
C MET A 164 13.00 7.21 3.54
N ILE A 165 12.08 7.41 2.60
CA ILE A 165 12.07 8.50 1.63
C ILE A 165 10.67 9.08 1.48
N ASN A 166 10.51 10.10 0.64
CA ASN A 166 9.19 10.63 0.34
C ASN A 166 8.29 9.58 -0.36
N ASP A 167 6.98 9.67 -0.17
CA ASP A 167 5.98 8.73 -0.71
C ASP A 167 5.93 8.72 -2.24
N ALA A 168 6.06 9.89 -2.90
CA ALA A 168 6.14 9.98 -4.36
C ALA A 168 7.45 9.37 -4.89
N GLU A 169 8.55 9.45 -4.13
CA GLU A 169 9.82 8.83 -4.48
C GLU A 169 9.72 7.30 -4.45
N VAL A 170 9.05 6.73 -3.43
CA VAL A 170 8.77 5.28 -3.38
C VAL A 170 7.93 4.84 -4.57
N GLN A 171 6.85 5.59 -4.88
CA GLN A 171 6.01 5.31 -6.04
C GLN A 171 6.81 5.39 -7.35
N GLY A 172 7.69 6.36 -7.44
CA GLY A 172 8.59 6.54 -8.58
C GLY A 172 9.52 5.35 -8.79
N LEU A 173 10.15 4.86 -7.73
CA LEU A 173 11.00 3.67 -7.81
C LEU A 173 10.29 2.45 -8.41
N ALA A 174 8.99 2.28 -8.16
CA ALA A 174 8.22 1.21 -8.78
C ALA A 174 7.97 1.45 -10.28
N ALA A 175 7.82 2.71 -10.68
CA ALA A 175 7.33 3.10 -12.00
C ALA A 175 8.43 3.23 -13.05
N ILE A 176 9.62 3.74 -12.66
CA ILE A 176 10.68 4.11 -13.59
C ILE A 176 11.27 2.93 -14.36
N GLU A 177 11.67 3.22 -15.61
CA GLU A 177 12.38 2.31 -16.49
C GLU A 177 13.90 2.34 -16.29
N GLY A 178 14.41 3.36 -15.63
CA GLY A 178 15.83 3.51 -15.31
C GLY A 178 16.67 4.05 -16.46
N ARG A 179 16.11 4.92 -17.32
CA ARG A 179 16.80 5.50 -18.46
C ARG A 179 16.52 6.99 -18.59
N GLY A 180 17.58 7.78 -18.74
CA GLY A 180 17.48 9.22 -18.93
C GLY A 180 16.89 9.93 -17.71
N ILE A 181 16.20 11.03 -17.97
CA ILE A 181 15.52 11.84 -16.95
C ILE A 181 14.06 11.41 -16.85
N GLU A 182 13.70 10.76 -15.74
CA GLU A 182 12.33 10.33 -15.46
C GLU A 182 11.78 11.16 -14.31
N PHE A 183 10.60 11.72 -14.52
CA PHE A 183 9.91 12.52 -13.53
C PHE A 183 8.62 11.83 -13.08
N VAL A 184 8.27 11.95 -11.82
CA VAL A 184 7.05 11.39 -11.24
C VAL A 184 6.20 12.51 -10.69
N LEU A 185 4.91 12.49 -11.02
CA LEU A 185 3.88 13.35 -10.45
C LEU A 185 2.82 12.48 -9.81
N THR A 186 2.61 12.57 -8.52
CA THR A 186 1.50 11.86 -7.85
C THR A 186 0.31 12.78 -7.66
N LEU A 187 -0.89 12.30 -8.01
CA LEU A 187 -2.16 12.99 -7.88
C LEU A 187 -2.97 12.33 -6.75
N GLY A 188 -2.94 12.93 -5.57
CA GLY A 188 -3.59 12.45 -4.37
C GLY A 188 -4.21 13.58 -3.55
N THR A 189 -4.07 13.53 -2.22
CA THR A 189 -4.44 14.62 -1.32
C THR A 189 -3.75 15.91 -1.78
N GLY A 190 -2.47 15.81 -2.12
CA GLY A 190 -1.66 16.85 -2.76
C GLY A 190 -1.08 16.41 -4.09
N ALA A 191 0.05 17.00 -4.47
CA ALA A 191 0.81 16.76 -5.69
C ALA A 191 2.27 16.45 -5.37
N GLY A 192 2.58 15.20 -5.07
CA GLY A 192 3.95 14.77 -4.79
C GLY A 192 4.78 14.66 -6.08
N THR A 193 6.08 14.86 -5.96
CA THR A 193 7.00 14.78 -7.10
C THR A 193 8.27 14.01 -6.76
N ALA A 194 8.84 13.33 -7.77
CA ALA A 194 10.15 12.71 -7.66
C ALA A 194 10.90 12.83 -8.99
N LEU A 195 12.20 12.95 -8.92
CA LEU A 195 13.09 13.07 -10.06
C LEU A 195 14.13 11.95 -10.04
N PHE A 196 14.30 11.30 -11.19
CA PHE A 196 15.28 10.22 -11.36
C PHE A 196 16.16 10.49 -12.57
N ARG A 197 17.39 10.03 -12.51
CA ARG A 197 18.31 10.01 -13.65
C ARG A 197 18.96 8.64 -13.74
N ASP A 198 18.79 7.99 -14.88
CA ASP A 198 19.36 6.66 -15.14
C ASP A 198 19.08 5.63 -14.03
N GLY A 199 17.84 5.69 -13.47
CA GLY A 199 17.36 4.82 -12.41
C GLY A 199 17.75 5.23 -10.98
N GLU A 200 18.59 6.25 -10.80
CA GLU A 200 18.97 6.75 -9.48
C GLU A 200 18.11 7.94 -9.05
N LEU A 201 17.69 7.95 -7.78
CA LEU A 201 16.91 9.04 -7.20
C LEU A 201 17.78 10.30 -7.09
N MET A 202 17.27 11.39 -7.60
CA MET A 202 17.86 12.71 -7.50
C MET A 202 17.44 13.43 -6.21
N PRO A 203 18.08 14.53 -5.82
CA PRO A 203 17.66 15.32 -4.67
C PRO A 203 16.17 15.69 -4.75
N HIS A 204 15.47 15.56 -3.63
CA HIS A 204 14.05 15.85 -3.53
C HIS A 204 13.72 17.28 -3.92
N LEU A 205 12.71 17.44 -4.78
CA LEU A 205 12.14 18.72 -5.18
C LEU A 205 10.69 18.80 -4.67
N GLU A 206 10.47 19.63 -3.64
CA GLU A 206 9.13 19.84 -3.07
C GLU A 206 8.34 20.86 -3.90
N LEU A 207 7.83 20.44 -5.04
CA LEU A 207 7.02 21.29 -5.90
C LEU A 207 5.59 21.49 -5.42
N ALA A 208 5.12 20.68 -4.46
CA ALA A 208 3.76 20.79 -3.90
C ALA A 208 3.43 22.21 -3.46
N HIS A 209 4.40 22.90 -2.86
CA HIS A 209 4.26 24.26 -2.35
C HIS A 209 4.72 25.36 -3.31
N HIS A 210 5.23 25.00 -4.48
CA HIS A 210 5.66 25.98 -5.48
C HIS A 210 4.43 26.64 -6.16
N PRO A 211 4.40 27.98 -6.30
CA PRO A 211 3.31 28.69 -6.97
C PRO A 211 3.21 28.33 -8.44
N VAL A 212 2.03 27.98 -8.92
CA VAL A 212 1.80 27.59 -10.32
C VAL A 212 0.79 28.47 -11.04
N SER A 213 -0.21 29.01 -10.36
CA SER A 213 -1.25 29.83 -11.00
C SER A 213 -1.94 30.77 -10.00
N LYS A 214 -1.83 32.06 -10.22
CA LYS A 214 -2.48 33.10 -9.38
C LYS A 214 -2.14 32.95 -7.89
N GLY A 215 -0.87 32.70 -7.58
CA GLY A 215 -0.37 32.50 -6.22
C GLY A 215 -0.69 31.14 -5.60
N ARG A 216 -1.46 30.26 -6.28
CA ARG A 216 -1.77 28.93 -5.76
C ARG A 216 -0.62 27.98 -6.06
N ALA A 217 -0.28 27.16 -5.05
CA ALA A 217 0.67 26.07 -5.18
C ALA A 217 0.08 24.88 -5.96
N TYR A 218 0.92 23.88 -6.29
CA TYR A 218 0.48 22.69 -7.02
C TYR A 218 -0.63 21.96 -6.23
N ASP A 219 -0.49 21.76 -4.93
CA ASP A 219 -1.51 21.14 -4.06
C ASP A 219 -2.86 21.85 -4.16
N GLU A 220 -2.85 23.17 -4.05
CA GLU A 220 -4.05 24.00 -4.16
C GLU A 220 -4.64 24.05 -5.56
N TYR A 221 -3.89 23.64 -6.58
CA TYR A 221 -4.29 23.70 -7.96
C TYR A 221 -4.79 22.37 -8.50
N ILE A 222 -4.14 21.24 -8.16
CA ILE A 222 -4.45 19.89 -8.68
C ILE A 222 -4.65 18.81 -7.60
N GLY A 223 -4.49 19.11 -6.31
CA GLY A 223 -4.78 18.17 -5.23
C GLY A 223 -6.28 17.83 -5.11
N ASP A 224 -6.63 16.87 -4.28
CA ASP A 224 -7.99 16.32 -4.19
C ASP A 224 -9.05 17.37 -3.79
N ALA A 225 -8.73 18.24 -2.83
CA ALA A 225 -9.61 19.36 -2.46
C ALA A 225 -9.86 20.32 -3.64
N ALA A 226 -8.82 20.60 -4.44
CA ALA A 226 -8.93 21.43 -5.63
C ALA A 226 -9.77 20.75 -6.72
N ARG A 227 -9.69 19.42 -6.85
CA ARG A 227 -10.52 18.62 -7.76
C ARG A 227 -11.98 18.66 -7.33
N ALA A 228 -12.26 18.39 -6.05
CA ALA A 228 -13.62 18.42 -5.52
C ALA A 228 -14.30 19.80 -5.74
N LYS A 229 -13.55 20.89 -5.54
CA LYS A 229 -14.04 22.26 -5.74
C LYS A 229 -14.23 22.63 -7.21
N ALA A 230 -13.37 22.14 -8.12
CA ALA A 230 -13.37 22.54 -9.53
C ALA A 230 -14.26 21.66 -10.42
N GLY A 231 -14.53 20.42 -10.00
CA GLY A 231 -15.08 19.34 -10.80
C GLY A 231 -14.05 18.73 -11.77
N ASP A 232 -14.27 17.46 -12.13
CA ASP A 232 -13.30 16.65 -12.90
C ASP A 232 -12.91 17.28 -14.23
N LYS A 233 -13.87 17.84 -14.99
CA LYS A 233 -13.57 18.48 -16.29
C LYS A 233 -12.59 19.64 -16.19
N ARG A 234 -12.75 20.51 -15.20
CA ARG A 234 -11.86 21.67 -15.00
C ARG A 234 -10.54 21.24 -14.38
N TRP A 235 -10.59 20.26 -13.50
CA TRP A 235 -9.39 19.69 -12.88
C TRP A 235 -8.50 19.02 -13.94
N ASN A 236 -9.04 18.24 -14.86
CA ASN A 236 -8.29 17.64 -15.96
C ASN A 236 -7.52 18.69 -16.79
N LYS A 237 -8.16 19.82 -17.15
CA LYS A 237 -7.47 20.94 -17.84
C LYS A 237 -6.34 21.55 -17.01
N ARG A 238 -6.45 21.52 -15.67
CA ARG A 238 -5.37 21.98 -14.80
C ARG A 238 -4.20 21.00 -14.78
N VAL A 239 -4.47 19.69 -14.72
CA VAL A 239 -3.44 18.66 -14.77
C VAL A 239 -2.72 18.70 -16.12
N GLU A 240 -3.44 18.81 -17.23
CA GLU A 240 -2.85 18.98 -18.56
C GLU A 240 -1.91 20.18 -18.63
N LYS A 241 -2.33 21.35 -18.08
CA LYS A 241 -1.47 22.52 -17.97
C LYS A 241 -0.21 22.25 -17.13
N ILE A 242 -0.33 21.52 -16.01
CA ILE A 242 0.82 21.16 -15.17
C ILE A 242 1.80 20.27 -15.93
N ILE A 243 1.33 19.30 -16.69
CA ILE A 243 2.18 18.44 -17.53
C ILE A 243 3.02 19.30 -18.48
N GLY A 244 2.41 20.29 -19.13
CA GLY A 244 3.13 21.21 -20.01
C GLY A 244 4.16 22.09 -19.28
N ILE A 245 3.83 22.55 -18.07
CA ILE A 245 4.78 23.30 -17.22
C ILE A 245 5.96 22.41 -16.83
N LEU A 246 5.70 21.19 -16.37
CA LEU A 246 6.75 20.24 -15.97
C LEU A 246 7.63 19.83 -17.15
N ALA A 247 7.06 19.68 -18.35
CA ALA A 247 7.83 19.41 -19.56
C ALA A 247 8.85 20.51 -19.84
N ALA A 248 8.43 21.79 -19.73
CA ALA A 248 9.33 22.93 -19.93
C ALA A 248 10.33 23.12 -18.79
N LEU A 249 9.95 22.83 -17.55
CA LEU A 249 10.76 23.06 -16.36
C LEU A 249 11.83 21.99 -16.17
N VAL A 250 11.46 20.72 -16.35
CA VAL A 250 12.30 19.55 -16.03
C VAL A 250 13.02 19.00 -17.28
N ASN A 251 12.41 19.16 -18.47
CA ASN A 251 12.88 18.54 -19.72
C ASN A 251 13.07 17.02 -19.58
N TYR A 252 12.08 16.35 -19.00
CA TYR A 252 12.13 14.92 -18.77
C TYR A 252 11.99 14.12 -20.08
N ASP A 253 12.64 12.97 -20.12
CA ASP A 253 12.44 11.98 -21.20
C ASP A 253 11.10 11.26 -21.00
N LYS A 254 10.73 10.97 -19.74
CA LYS A 254 9.48 10.31 -19.37
C LYS A 254 8.85 10.94 -18.13
N LEU A 255 7.51 11.11 -18.15
CA LEU A 255 6.72 11.48 -16.98
C LEU A 255 5.80 10.33 -16.58
N TRP A 256 5.86 9.96 -15.33
CA TRP A 256 4.98 8.98 -14.71
C TRP A 256 3.94 9.66 -13.83
N ILE A 257 2.65 9.38 -14.03
CA ILE A 257 1.56 9.97 -13.24
C ILE A 257 0.97 8.87 -12.34
N GLY A 258 1.20 9.00 -11.03
CA GLY A 258 0.69 8.12 -9.99
C GLY A 258 -0.39 8.75 -9.12
N GLY A 259 -0.70 8.08 -8.00
CA GLY A 259 -1.69 8.55 -7.03
C GLY A 259 -3.13 8.17 -7.38
N GLY A 260 -4.03 8.27 -6.38
CA GLY A 260 -5.42 7.81 -6.48
C GLY A 260 -6.26 8.51 -7.54
N ASN A 261 -5.90 9.74 -7.90
CA ASN A 261 -6.60 10.53 -8.91
C ASN A 261 -6.06 10.32 -10.33
N ALA A 262 -4.98 9.60 -10.56
CA ALA A 262 -4.45 9.32 -11.89
C ALA A 262 -5.48 8.61 -12.79
N ALA A 263 -6.28 7.70 -12.23
CA ALA A 263 -7.36 7.01 -12.93
C ALA A 263 -8.53 7.91 -13.37
N ARG A 264 -8.53 9.20 -12.98
CA ARG A 264 -9.57 10.18 -13.32
C ARG A 264 -9.16 11.11 -14.47
N LEU A 265 -8.00 10.88 -15.05
CA LEU A 265 -7.57 11.60 -16.24
C LEU A 265 -8.42 11.17 -17.44
N THR A 266 -8.91 12.16 -18.20
CA THR A 266 -9.85 11.95 -19.32
C THR A 266 -9.37 12.56 -20.62
N PHE A 267 -8.15 13.06 -20.69
CA PHE A 267 -7.51 13.59 -21.89
C PHE A 267 -6.38 12.65 -22.36
N ASP A 268 -6.04 12.75 -23.64
CA ASP A 268 -4.96 11.96 -24.22
C ASP A 268 -3.61 12.42 -23.66
N LEU A 269 -2.88 11.51 -23.05
CA LEU A 269 -1.56 11.81 -22.51
C LEU A 269 -0.53 11.93 -23.66
N PRO A 270 0.44 12.87 -23.58
CA PRO A 270 1.58 12.89 -24.48
C PRO A 270 2.31 11.56 -24.55
N ALA A 271 2.98 11.25 -25.67
CA ALA A 271 3.64 9.96 -25.90
C ALA A 271 4.68 9.58 -24.82
N ASN A 272 5.29 10.58 -24.21
CA ASN A 272 6.26 10.41 -23.12
C ASN A 272 5.65 10.55 -21.71
N VAL A 273 4.33 10.47 -21.58
CA VAL A 273 3.61 10.54 -20.31
C VAL A 273 2.78 9.26 -20.12
N ALA A 274 2.87 8.61 -18.97
CA ALA A 274 2.10 7.41 -18.69
C ALA A 274 1.55 7.41 -17.24
N ALA A 275 0.36 6.85 -17.07
CA ALA A 275 -0.21 6.62 -15.74
C ALA A 275 0.31 5.29 -15.14
N VAL A 276 0.52 5.27 -13.82
CA VAL A 276 1.00 4.09 -13.08
C VAL A 276 0.00 3.66 -12.01
N SER A 277 0.11 2.40 -11.59
CA SER A 277 -0.75 1.78 -10.60
C SER A 277 -0.59 2.39 -9.20
N ASN A 278 -1.68 2.43 -8.43
CA ASN A 278 -1.67 2.79 -7.01
C ASN A 278 -0.94 1.78 -6.09
N ALA A 279 -0.58 0.60 -6.59
CA ALA A 279 0.19 -0.38 -5.84
C ALA A 279 1.66 0.06 -5.66
N ALA A 280 2.15 0.96 -6.50
CA ALA A 280 3.53 1.44 -6.56
C ALA A 280 4.07 1.98 -5.20
N GLY A 281 3.22 2.56 -4.35
CA GLY A 281 3.61 3.04 -3.01
C GLY A 281 4.11 1.96 -2.06
N ILE A 282 3.73 0.71 -2.28
CA ILE A 282 4.21 -0.46 -1.51
C ILE A 282 5.32 -1.19 -2.30
N GLU A 283 5.09 -1.46 -3.58
CA GLU A 283 5.98 -2.25 -4.43
C GLU A 283 7.35 -1.59 -4.61
N GLY A 284 7.40 -0.27 -4.70
CA GLY A 284 8.64 0.52 -4.79
C GLY A 284 9.57 0.37 -3.58
N GLY A 285 9.03 -0.04 -2.43
CA GLY A 285 9.80 -0.26 -1.21
C GLY A 285 10.95 -1.26 -1.35
N ALA A 286 10.88 -2.22 -2.28
CA ALA A 286 11.97 -3.15 -2.56
C ALA A 286 13.20 -2.44 -3.16
N LYS A 287 12.99 -1.51 -4.08
CA LYS A 287 14.06 -0.81 -4.79
C LYS A 287 14.86 0.16 -3.90
N LEU A 288 14.32 0.56 -2.73
CA LEU A 288 15.09 1.34 -1.75
C LEU A 288 16.38 0.64 -1.31
N TRP A 289 16.41 -0.67 -1.36
CA TRP A 289 17.54 -1.47 -0.90
C TRP A 289 18.57 -1.76 -2.00
N HIS A 290 18.26 -1.44 -3.25
CA HIS A 290 19.13 -1.64 -4.40
C HIS A 290 19.79 -0.33 -4.89
N SER A 291 19.15 0.82 -4.67
CA SER A 291 19.66 2.13 -5.08
C SER A 291 20.99 2.47 -4.41
N ARG A 292 21.95 2.97 -5.19
CA ARG A 292 23.27 3.39 -4.71
C ARG A 292 23.18 4.69 -3.90
N SER A 293 22.31 5.61 -4.31
CA SER A 293 22.09 6.89 -3.63
C SER A 293 21.50 6.74 -2.21
N MET A 294 21.06 5.55 -1.84
CA MET A 294 20.47 5.23 -0.53
C MET A 294 21.40 4.43 0.38
N ARG A 295 22.68 4.29 0.05
CA ARG A 295 23.62 3.44 0.81
C ARG A 295 24.39 4.20 1.90
N GLU A 296 24.21 5.52 1.99
CA GLU A 296 24.86 6.39 2.99
C GLU A 296 23.97 6.68 4.21
#